data_51e67ad42780ca57580ab7af425a5170
#
_entry.id   51e67ad42780ca57580ab7af425a5170
#
_cell.length_a   1.000
_cell.length_b   1.000
_cell.length_c   1.000
_cell.angle_alpha   90.00
_cell.angle_beta   90.00
_cell.angle_gamma   90.00
#
_symmetry.space_group_name_H-M   'P 1'
#
loop_
_entity.id
_entity.type
_entity.pdbx_description
1 polymer ?
#
loop_
_entity_poly.entity_id
_entity_poly.type
_entity_poly.pdbx_seq_one_letter_code
_entity_poly.pdbx_strand_id
1 'polypeptide(L)'
;MNPKFISGPPGTGKTHKWLKEKYVELLKKFPWNRIVVLSHTNVAAAEIIEAVKKLPELKDISKEDLEDQICTIHSYCRGLYVHVPKFDKEDHRSLLMGQPLMQRWKKKRWDKHPLYEFTSHAHGKEMLFEEYWKICDPDSYKPYNLSMLTHLKDAYDKHRVNPETGKILKLSFEDMIDNFLFLGKEPEDIDALIVDEAQDCNKPQIKALHKMATNIKDNNYYFVGDADQTIFEYSGSDPKYFHTLSKDAEQLEDGLRLVKILMQQKYF
;
A
#
# COMPACT_ATOMS: atom_id res chain seq x y z
N MET A 1 -17.27 -9.05 -1.98
CA MET A 1 -16.53 -10.31 -2.29
C MET A 1 -15.38 -10.43 -1.31
N ASN A 2 -15.09 -11.63 -0.79
CA ASN A 2 -13.94 -11.84 0.09
C ASN A 2 -12.74 -12.31 -0.74
N PRO A 3 -11.52 -11.82 -0.44
CA PRO A 3 -10.32 -12.30 -1.11
C PRO A 3 -10.01 -13.76 -0.73
N LYS A 4 -9.32 -14.46 -1.61
CA LYS A 4 -8.64 -15.71 -1.26
C LYS A 4 -7.30 -15.36 -0.61
N PHE A 5 -7.05 -15.87 0.57
CA PHE A 5 -5.81 -15.64 1.29
C PHE A 5 -4.78 -16.72 0.99
N ILE A 6 -3.58 -16.29 0.66
CA ILE A 6 -2.41 -17.13 0.43
C ILE A 6 -1.37 -16.72 1.46
N SER A 7 -1.12 -17.60 2.42
CA SER A 7 -0.17 -17.32 3.49
C SER A 7 1.03 -18.28 3.42
N GLY A 8 2.17 -17.81 3.90
CA GLY A 8 3.36 -18.63 4.03
C GLY A 8 4.52 -17.82 4.63
N PRO A 9 5.43 -18.48 5.36
CA PRO A 9 6.56 -17.82 5.98
C PRO A 9 7.54 -17.20 4.96
N PRO A 10 8.54 -16.41 5.40
CA PRO A 10 9.54 -15.83 4.52
C PRO A 10 10.26 -16.91 3.71
N GLY A 11 10.44 -16.64 2.41
CA GLY A 11 11.18 -17.53 1.53
C GLY A 11 10.42 -18.75 1.01
N THR A 12 9.10 -18.86 1.27
CA THR A 12 8.24 -19.88 0.64
C THR A 12 7.98 -19.64 -0.84
N GLY A 13 8.45 -18.50 -1.36
CA GLY A 13 8.29 -18.16 -2.78
C GLY A 13 6.94 -17.52 -3.12
N LYS A 14 6.26 -16.91 -2.15
CA LYS A 14 4.99 -16.19 -2.37
C LYS A 14 5.03 -15.31 -3.61
N THR A 15 5.93 -14.33 -3.63
CA THR A 15 6.06 -13.38 -4.74
C THR A 15 6.69 -13.99 -5.99
N HIS A 16 7.78 -14.77 -5.84
CA HIS A 16 8.54 -15.26 -6.99
C HIS A 16 7.97 -16.52 -7.64
N LYS A 17 7.33 -17.40 -6.88
CA LYS A 17 6.80 -18.66 -7.39
C LYS A 17 5.29 -18.60 -7.53
N TRP A 18 4.57 -18.48 -6.40
CA TRP A 18 3.11 -18.55 -6.42
C TRP A 18 2.49 -17.42 -7.24
N LEU A 19 2.88 -16.16 -7.01
CA LEU A 19 2.34 -15.01 -7.74
C LEU A 19 2.60 -15.15 -9.24
N LYS A 20 3.81 -15.54 -9.65
CA LYS A 20 4.15 -15.75 -11.05
C LYS A 20 3.32 -16.88 -11.68
N GLU A 21 3.20 -18.03 -11.01
CA GLU A 21 2.41 -19.17 -11.50
C GLU A 21 0.94 -18.77 -11.63
N LYS A 22 0.39 -18.07 -10.63
CA LYS A 22 -0.98 -17.56 -10.66
C LYS A 22 -1.20 -16.53 -11.77
N TYR A 23 -0.25 -15.62 -11.98
CA TYR A 23 -0.32 -14.64 -13.06
C TYR A 23 -0.36 -15.33 -14.44
N VAL A 24 0.48 -16.35 -14.67
CA VAL A 24 0.43 -17.18 -15.89
C VAL A 24 -0.90 -17.91 -16.05
N GLU A 25 -1.47 -18.45 -14.97
CA GLU A 25 -2.80 -19.06 -15.01
C GLU A 25 -3.89 -18.05 -15.44
N LEU A 26 -3.83 -16.83 -14.89
CA LEU A 26 -4.77 -15.77 -15.21
C LEU A 26 -4.61 -15.27 -16.64
N LEU A 27 -3.39 -15.18 -17.19
CA LEU A 27 -3.13 -14.81 -18.58
C LEU A 27 -3.76 -15.77 -19.61
N LYS A 28 -4.00 -17.02 -19.22
CA LYS A 28 -4.73 -17.98 -20.07
C LYS A 28 -6.22 -17.67 -20.17
N LYS A 29 -6.78 -16.89 -19.24
CA LYS A 29 -8.18 -16.59 -19.11
C LYS A 29 -8.51 -15.14 -19.48
N PHE A 30 -7.61 -14.22 -19.20
CA PHE A 30 -7.82 -12.79 -19.28
C PHE A 30 -6.65 -12.09 -19.99
N PRO A 31 -6.89 -11.01 -20.72
CA PRO A 31 -5.79 -10.20 -21.25
C PRO A 31 -5.03 -9.52 -20.09
N TRP A 32 -3.74 -9.30 -20.30
CA TRP A 32 -2.82 -8.80 -19.27
C TRP A 32 -3.29 -7.45 -18.65
N ASN A 33 -3.90 -6.58 -19.44
CA ASN A 33 -4.38 -5.26 -19.02
C ASN A 33 -5.66 -5.31 -18.17
N ARG A 34 -6.19 -6.50 -17.89
CA ARG A 34 -7.31 -6.74 -16.97
C ARG A 34 -6.91 -7.52 -15.72
N ILE A 35 -5.60 -7.80 -15.58
CA ILE A 35 -5.01 -8.44 -14.40
C ILE A 35 -4.20 -7.41 -13.65
N VAL A 36 -4.69 -7.00 -12.48
CA VAL A 36 -4.04 -6.00 -11.62
C VAL A 36 -3.27 -6.66 -10.50
N VAL A 37 -2.02 -6.25 -10.31
CA VAL A 37 -1.18 -6.71 -9.19
C VAL A 37 -0.72 -5.49 -8.41
N LEU A 38 -1.10 -5.43 -7.15
CA LEU A 38 -0.79 -4.30 -6.27
C LEU A 38 0.17 -4.73 -5.16
N SER A 39 1.09 -3.86 -4.84
CA SER A 39 2.03 -4.05 -3.72
C SER A 39 2.06 -2.84 -2.81
N HIS A 40 2.69 -2.99 -1.65
CA HIS A 40 2.85 -1.90 -0.70
C HIS A 40 3.96 -0.92 -1.10
N THR A 41 5.00 -1.39 -1.81
CA THR A 41 6.18 -0.59 -2.17
C THR A 41 6.47 -0.60 -3.67
N ASN A 42 7.07 0.49 -4.16
CA ASN A 42 7.53 0.57 -5.56
C ASN A 42 8.61 -0.48 -5.87
N VAL A 43 9.42 -0.86 -4.88
CA VAL A 43 10.49 -1.86 -5.08
C VAL A 43 9.86 -3.23 -5.35
N ALA A 44 8.90 -3.65 -4.54
CA ALA A 44 8.21 -4.92 -4.73
C ALA A 44 7.42 -4.94 -6.06
N ALA A 45 6.72 -3.85 -6.42
CA ALA A 45 6.06 -3.75 -7.72
C ALA A 45 7.05 -3.91 -8.88
N ALA A 46 8.22 -3.25 -8.82
CA ALA A 46 9.25 -3.37 -9.84
C ALA A 46 9.82 -4.80 -9.96
N GLU A 47 10.02 -5.49 -8.84
CA GLU A 47 10.46 -6.90 -8.83
C GLU A 47 9.42 -7.82 -9.50
N ILE A 48 8.14 -7.58 -9.25
CA ILE A 48 7.06 -8.34 -9.90
C ILE A 48 7.07 -8.10 -11.41
N ILE A 49 7.19 -6.84 -11.87
CA ILE A 49 7.29 -6.49 -13.29
C ILE A 49 8.46 -7.23 -13.94
N GLU A 50 9.65 -7.19 -13.34
CA GLU A 50 10.83 -7.88 -13.86
C GLU A 50 10.65 -9.41 -13.91
N ALA A 51 9.86 -9.98 -13.00
CA ALA A 51 9.56 -11.41 -13.00
C ALA A 51 8.56 -11.80 -14.11
N VAL A 52 7.48 -11.01 -14.30
CA VAL A 52 6.44 -11.33 -15.29
C VAL A 52 6.84 -10.94 -16.70
N LYS A 53 7.68 -9.90 -16.90
CA LYS A 53 8.17 -9.50 -18.22
C LYS A 53 8.99 -10.58 -18.93
N LYS A 54 9.51 -11.56 -18.20
CA LYS A 54 10.19 -12.74 -18.76
C LYS A 54 9.24 -13.77 -19.37
N LEU A 55 7.92 -13.58 -19.20
CA LEU A 55 6.91 -14.46 -19.80
C LEU A 55 6.79 -14.18 -21.29
N PRO A 56 6.69 -15.24 -22.14
CA PRO A 56 6.56 -15.08 -23.58
C PRO A 56 5.38 -14.20 -24.01
N GLU A 57 4.29 -14.26 -23.26
CA GLU A 57 3.04 -13.53 -23.50
C GLU A 57 3.20 -12.01 -23.31
N LEU A 58 4.21 -11.58 -22.54
CA LEU A 58 4.43 -10.18 -22.17
C LEU A 58 5.70 -9.57 -22.79
N LYS A 59 6.44 -10.30 -23.61
CA LYS A 59 7.72 -9.85 -24.17
C LYS A 59 7.60 -8.54 -24.98
N ASP A 60 6.47 -8.35 -25.67
CA ASP A 60 6.22 -7.21 -26.56
C ASP A 60 5.48 -6.06 -25.84
N ILE A 61 5.11 -6.25 -24.57
CA ILE A 61 4.47 -5.21 -23.74
C ILE A 61 5.55 -4.30 -23.15
N SER A 62 5.38 -2.99 -23.21
CA SER A 62 6.35 -2.06 -22.63
C SER A 62 6.36 -2.18 -21.09
N LYS A 63 7.44 -1.69 -20.47
CA LYS A 63 7.51 -1.67 -19.01
C LYS A 63 6.50 -0.66 -18.45
N GLU A 64 6.37 0.46 -19.10
CA GLU A 64 5.45 1.54 -18.77
C GLU A 64 3.99 1.04 -18.77
N ASP A 65 3.59 0.26 -19.79
CA ASP A 65 2.25 -0.32 -19.85
C ASP A 65 2.00 -1.32 -18.70
N LEU A 66 3.02 -2.10 -18.34
CA LEU A 66 2.93 -3.00 -17.18
C LEU A 66 2.85 -2.25 -15.84
N GLU A 67 3.50 -1.08 -15.73
CA GLU A 67 3.44 -0.24 -14.53
C GLU A 67 2.02 0.30 -14.24
N ASP A 68 1.17 0.39 -15.25
CA ASP A 68 -0.24 0.76 -15.06
C ASP A 68 -1.06 -0.35 -14.37
N GLN A 69 -0.66 -1.61 -14.55
CA GLN A 69 -1.35 -2.78 -13.97
C GLN A 69 -0.61 -3.37 -12.76
N ILE A 70 0.70 -3.16 -12.66
CA ILE A 70 1.55 -3.69 -11.60
C ILE A 70 2.22 -2.53 -10.89
N CYS A 71 1.60 -2.03 -9.81
CA CYS A 71 2.06 -0.83 -9.13
C CYS A 71 1.71 -0.84 -7.63
N THR A 72 1.89 0.29 -6.96
CA THR A 72 1.45 0.40 -5.57
C THR A 72 -0.06 0.70 -5.48
N ILE A 73 -0.67 0.31 -4.35
CA ILE A 73 -2.10 0.59 -4.07
C ILE A 73 -2.40 2.08 -4.25
N HIS A 74 -1.52 2.96 -3.73
CA HIS A 74 -1.69 4.41 -3.85
C HIS A 74 -1.64 4.89 -5.30
N SER A 75 -0.68 4.38 -6.10
CA SER A 75 -0.56 4.73 -7.52
C SER A 75 -1.78 4.30 -8.31
N TYR A 76 -2.30 3.11 -8.05
CA TYR A 76 -3.50 2.60 -8.72
C TYR A 76 -4.74 3.41 -8.36
N CYS A 77 -4.98 3.67 -7.06
CA CYS A 77 -6.07 4.54 -6.62
C CYS A 77 -6.01 5.90 -7.30
N ARG A 78 -4.81 6.50 -7.39
CA ARG A 78 -4.61 7.78 -8.09
C ARG A 78 -4.98 7.71 -9.56
N GLY A 79 -4.64 6.61 -10.26
CA GLY A 79 -4.98 6.39 -11.66
C GLY A 79 -6.48 6.32 -11.92
N LEU A 80 -7.23 5.71 -10.99
CA LEU A 80 -8.69 5.60 -11.05
C LEU A 80 -9.44 6.91 -10.76
N TYR A 81 -8.73 7.93 -10.30
CA TYR A 81 -9.28 9.21 -9.93
C TYR A 81 -8.96 10.27 -10.99
N VAL A 82 -9.90 10.50 -11.90
CA VAL A 82 -9.76 11.41 -13.04
C VAL A 82 -9.85 12.87 -12.55
N HIS A 83 -8.84 13.68 -12.75
CA HIS A 83 -8.69 15.09 -12.36
C HIS A 83 -7.87 15.35 -11.08
N VAL A 84 -7.05 14.40 -10.68
CA VAL A 84 -6.17 14.58 -9.53
C VAL A 84 -5.02 15.54 -9.89
N PRO A 85 -4.76 16.58 -9.09
CA PRO A 85 -3.56 17.38 -9.24
C PRO A 85 -2.29 16.51 -9.18
N LYS A 86 -1.28 16.84 -9.96
CA LYS A 86 -0.01 16.12 -9.93
C LYS A 86 0.56 16.11 -8.50
N PHE A 87 0.84 14.92 -8.00
CA PHE A 87 1.46 14.78 -6.69
C PHE A 87 2.91 15.20 -6.74
N ASP A 88 3.30 16.17 -5.91
CA ASP A 88 4.67 16.65 -5.80
C ASP A 88 5.23 16.40 -4.40
N LYS A 89 6.16 15.44 -4.31
CA LYS A 89 6.84 15.11 -3.05
C LYS A 89 7.73 16.27 -2.54
N GLU A 90 8.30 17.06 -3.44
CA GLU A 90 9.17 18.20 -3.06
C GLU A 90 8.35 19.32 -2.44
N ASP A 91 7.16 19.57 -2.93
CA ASP A 91 6.23 20.54 -2.38
C ASP A 91 5.73 20.14 -0.97
N HIS A 92 5.56 18.86 -0.72
CA HIS A 92 5.27 18.33 0.61
C HIS A 92 6.37 18.70 1.63
N ARG A 93 7.65 18.53 1.23
CA ARG A 93 8.79 18.93 2.05
C ARG A 93 8.84 20.44 2.29
N SER A 94 8.63 21.25 1.24
CA SER A 94 8.72 22.70 1.34
C SER A 94 7.64 23.29 2.25
N LEU A 95 6.42 22.76 2.22
CA LEU A 95 5.33 23.20 3.08
C LEU A 95 5.63 23.01 4.57
N LEU A 96 6.14 21.84 4.94
CA LEU A 96 6.49 21.55 6.35
C LEU A 96 7.80 22.24 6.75
N MET A 97 8.77 22.36 5.85
CA MET A 97 10.04 23.06 6.08
C MET A 97 9.88 24.57 6.23
N GLY A 98 8.84 25.16 5.69
CA GLY A 98 8.51 26.58 5.86
C GLY A 98 8.03 26.95 7.27
N GLN A 99 7.66 26.00 8.11
CA GLN A 99 7.23 26.27 9.49
C GLN A 99 8.45 26.46 10.42
N PRO A 100 8.45 27.46 11.32
CA PRO A 100 9.59 27.72 12.21
C PRO A 100 10.01 26.54 13.07
N LEU A 101 9.06 25.72 13.50
CA LEU A 101 9.29 24.48 14.27
C LEU A 101 10.05 23.43 13.47
N MET A 102 9.97 23.46 12.14
CA MET A 102 10.53 22.46 11.25
C MET A 102 12.00 22.70 10.88
N GLN A 103 12.54 23.90 11.14
CA GLN A 103 13.95 24.21 10.83
C GLN A 103 14.94 23.32 11.59
N ARG A 104 14.56 22.78 12.77
CA ARG A 104 15.35 21.85 13.55
C ARG A 104 15.49 20.47 12.89
N TRP A 105 14.64 20.14 11.91
CA TRP A 105 14.56 18.82 11.28
C TRP A 105 15.22 18.75 9.90
N LYS A 106 15.83 19.82 9.42
CA LYS A 106 16.53 19.89 8.11
C LYS A 106 17.50 18.74 7.81
N LYS A 107 17.97 18.00 8.84
CA LYS A 107 18.92 16.87 8.71
C LYS A 107 18.27 15.49 8.79
N LYS A 108 16.95 15.39 9.04
CA LYS A 108 16.25 14.09 9.18
C LYS A 108 15.43 13.78 7.93
N ARG A 109 15.29 12.50 7.64
CA ARG A 109 14.43 12.06 6.55
C ARG A 109 13.00 12.52 6.79
N TRP A 110 12.35 13.01 5.74
CA TRP A 110 11.00 13.53 5.74
C TRP A 110 9.95 12.49 6.18
N ASP A 111 10.12 11.25 5.69
CA ASP A 111 9.30 10.08 6.02
C ASP A 111 9.29 9.70 7.51
N LYS A 112 10.15 10.33 8.31
CA LYS A 112 10.23 10.17 9.76
C LYS A 112 9.81 11.42 10.53
N HIS A 113 9.07 12.33 9.90
CA HIS A 113 8.57 13.50 10.60
C HIS A 113 7.38 13.11 11.51
N PRO A 114 7.37 13.47 12.80
CA PRO A 114 6.33 13.08 13.74
C PRO A 114 4.90 13.39 13.28
N LEU A 115 4.66 14.53 12.63
CA LEU A 115 3.35 14.85 12.08
C LEU A 115 2.92 13.85 11.01
N TYR A 116 3.82 13.52 10.07
CA TYR A 116 3.51 12.60 8.99
C TYR A 116 3.19 11.20 9.55
N GLU A 117 4.04 10.69 10.44
CA GLU A 117 3.87 9.41 11.09
C GLU A 117 2.57 9.37 11.91
N PHE A 118 2.32 10.39 12.71
CA PHE A 118 1.10 10.50 13.50
C PHE A 118 -0.16 10.53 12.63
N THR A 119 -0.15 11.33 11.55
CA THR A 119 -1.28 11.43 10.60
C THR A 119 -1.53 10.09 9.92
N SER A 120 -0.48 9.43 9.44
CA SER A 120 -0.59 8.14 8.76
C SER A 120 -1.14 7.05 9.68
N HIS A 121 -0.68 7.00 10.93
CA HIS A 121 -1.19 6.05 11.92
C HIS A 121 -2.66 6.29 12.29
N ALA A 122 -3.04 7.55 12.57
CA ALA A 122 -4.42 7.90 12.90
C ALA A 122 -5.34 7.56 11.72
N HIS A 123 -4.96 7.94 10.49
CA HIS A 123 -5.68 7.62 9.27
C HIS A 123 -5.78 6.10 9.04
N GLY A 124 -4.67 5.39 9.17
CA GLY A 124 -4.62 3.93 8.97
C GLY A 124 -5.52 3.15 9.93
N LYS A 125 -5.80 3.72 11.10
CA LYS A 125 -6.74 3.17 12.10
C LYS A 125 -8.16 3.75 11.98
N GLU A 126 -8.36 4.71 11.08
CA GLU A 126 -9.63 5.46 10.92
C GLU A 126 -10.05 6.18 12.21
N MET A 127 -9.09 6.82 12.88
CA MET A 127 -9.27 7.52 14.14
C MET A 127 -9.06 9.03 13.98
N LEU A 128 -9.80 9.82 14.74
CA LEU A 128 -9.48 11.22 14.94
C LEU A 128 -8.16 11.38 15.73
N PHE A 129 -7.50 12.52 15.60
CA PHE A 129 -6.23 12.79 16.29
C PHE A 129 -6.33 12.62 17.80
N GLU A 130 -7.42 13.10 18.40
CA GLU A 130 -7.69 12.99 19.83
C GLU A 130 -7.92 11.55 20.28
N GLU A 131 -8.53 10.72 19.43
CA GLU A 131 -8.76 9.31 19.72
C GLU A 131 -7.46 8.52 19.63
N TYR A 132 -6.70 8.75 18.57
CA TYR A 132 -5.41 8.08 18.38
C TYR A 132 -4.41 8.48 19.49
N TRP A 133 -4.38 9.76 19.90
CA TRP A 133 -3.51 10.23 20.99
C TRP A 133 -3.72 9.50 22.31
N LYS A 134 -4.95 9.04 22.59
CA LYS A 134 -5.27 8.29 23.83
C LYS A 134 -4.69 6.88 23.87
N ILE A 135 -4.34 6.31 22.71
CA ILE A 135 -3.89 4.92 22.59
C ILE A 135 -2.45 4.78 22.08
N CYS A 136 -1.87 5.84 21.50
CA CYS A 136 -0.50 5.82 21.05
C CYS A 136 0.47 6.03 22.24
N ASP A 137 1.77 5.76 21.98
CA ASP A 137 2.84 6.20 22.89
C ASP A 137 3.22 7.66 22.57
N PRO A 138 2.88 8.64 23.43
CA PRO A 138 3.16 10.05 23.18
C PRO A 138 4.66 10.36 23.09
N ASP A 139 5.49 9.55 23.71
CA ASP A 139 6.96 9.73 23.72
C ASP A 139 7.58 9.51 22.34
N SER A 140 6.93 8.70 21.49
CA SER A 140 7.32 8.49 20.10
C SER A 140 7.24 9.76 19.26
N TYR A 141 6.42 10.73 19.66
CA TYR A 141 6.19 11.97 18.91
C TYR A 141 6.89 13.19 19.49
N LYS A 142 7.73 13.04 20.51
CA LYS A 142 8.50 14.15 21.08
C LYS A 142 9.36 14.87 20.04
N PRO A 143 9.47 16.21 20.09
CA PRO A 143 9.01 17.12 21.16
C PRO A 143 7.56 17.64 20.96
N TYR A 144 6.75 17.04 20.10
CA TYR A 144 5.39 17.49 19.80
C TYR A 144 4.40 16.92 20.80
N ASN A 145 3.37 17.71 21.11
CA ASN A 145 2.16 17.26 21.79
C ASN A 145 0.97 17.30 20.82
N LEU A 146 -0.18 16.78 21.25
CA LEU A 146 -1.39 16.72 20.42
C LEU A 146 -1.77 18.08 19.83
N SER A 147 -1.79 19.15 20.66
CA SER A 147 -2.14 20.50 20.19
C SER A 147 -1.20 20.99 19.09
N MET A 148 0.11 20.75 19.22
CA MET A 148 1.10 21.13 18.20
C MET A 148 0.91 20.33 16.91
N LEU A 149 0.64 19.02 17.00
CA LEU A 149 0.39 18.16 15.83
C LEU A 149 -0.89 18.59 15.11
N THR A 150 -1.96 18.87 15.83
CA THR A 150 -3.22 19.36 15.27
C THR A 150 -3.03 20.71 14.57
N HIS A 151 -2.35 21.65 15.20
CA HIS A 151 -2.07 22.95 14.62
C HIS A 151 -1.20 22.84 13.33
N LEU A 152 -0.20 21.98 13.34
CA LEU A 152 0.64 21.74 12.16
C LEU A 152 -0.17 21.08 11.03
N LYS A 153 -1.08 20.17 11.36
CA LYS A 153 -1.98 19.52 10.38
C LYS A 153 -2.91 20.57 9.73
N ASP A 154 -3.52 21.42 10.54
CA ASP A 154 -4.39 22.50 10.04
C ASP A 154 -3.63 23.47 9.12
N ALA A 155 -2.41 23.86 9.49
CA ALA A 155 -1.57 24.70 8.67
C ALA A 155 -1.21 24.00 7.35
N TYR A 156 -0.83 22.74 7.41
CA TYR A 156 -0.55 21.91 6.24
C TYR A 156 -1.76 21.82 5.30
N ASP A 157 -2.95 21.53 5.84
CA ASP A 157 -4.17 21.40 5.02
C ASP A 157 -4.57 22.70 4.37
N LYS A 158 -4.43 23.83 5.05
CA LYS A 158 -4.68 25.17 4.48
C LYS A 158 -3.74 25.49 3.30
N HIS A 159 -2.48 25.11 3.38
CA HIS A 159 -1.52 25.37 2.32
C HIS A 159 -1.70 24.51 1.07
N ARG A 160 -2.30 23.34 1.20
CA ARG A 160 -2.49 22.45 0.06
C ARG A 160 -3.85 22.59 -0.64
N VAL A 161 -4.70 23.48 -0.15
CA VAL A 161 -5.99 23.79 -0.75
C VAL A 161 -5.95 25.21 -1.34
N ASN A 162 -6.43 25.36 -2.57
CA ASN A 162 -6.61 26.69 -3.15
C ASN A 162 -7.72 27.42 -2.36
N PRO A 163 -7.44 28.60 -1.75
CA PRO A 163 -8.42 29.27 -0.90
C PRO A 163 -9.62 29.82 -1.66
N GLU A 164 -9.49 30.07 -2.98
CA GLU A 164 -10.56 30.63 -3.79
C GLU A 164 -11.50 29.56 -4.34
N THR A 165 -10.96 28.40 -4.72
CA THR A 165 -11.72 27.33 -5.41
C THR A 165 -11.99 26.12 -4.53
N GLY A 166 -11.37 26.00 -3.36
CA GLY A 166 -11.43 24.82 -2.50
C GLY A 166 -10.76 23.58 -3.11
N LYS A 167 -10.14 23.70 -4.29
CA LYS A 167 -9.44 22.57 -4.93
C LYS A 167 -8.20 22.18 -4.17
N ILE A 168 -8.01 20.88 -3.98
CA ILE A 168 -6.76 20.32 -3.45
C ILE A 168 -5.68 20.49 -4.53
N LEU A 169 -4.64 21.25 -4.22
CA LEU A 169 -3.51 21.52 -5.11
C LEU A 169 -2.45 20.42 -5.00
N LYS A 170 -2.37 19.75 -3.84
CA LYS A 170 -1.35 18.76 -3.53
C LYS A 170 -1.99 17.61 -2.75
N LEU A 171 -1.73 16.38 -3.18
CA LEU A 171 -2.27 15.18 -2.56
C LEU A 171 -1.26 14.57 -1.59
N SER A 172 -1.74 14.14 -0.43
CA SER A 172 -1.04 13.19 0.42
C SER A 172 -1.27 11.76 -0.07
N PHE A 173 -0.58 10.79 0.52
CA PHE A 173 -0.85 9.38 0.26
C PHE A 173 -2.24 8.98 0.75
N GLU A 174 -2.65 9.50 1.90
CA GLU A 174 -3.99 9.30 2.46
C GLU A 174 -5.07 9.80 1.50
N ASP A 175 -4.88 11.00 0.92
CA ASP A 175 -5.83 11.55 -0.05
C ASP A 175 -6.00 10.68 -1.30
N MET A 176 -4.98 9.96 -1.74
CA MET A 176 -5.09 9.08 -2.90
C MET A 176 -6.09 7.95 -2.64
N ILE A 177 -6.06 7.39 -1.43
CA ILE A 177 -6.99 6.36 -0.99
C ILE A 177 -8.37 6.94 -0.76
N ASP A 178 -8.46 8.02 0.02
CA ASP A 178 -9.74 8.65 0.38
C ASP A 178 -10.49 9.17 -0.84
N ASN A 179 -9.82 9.84 -1.77
CA ASN A 179 -10.45 10.31 -2.99
C ASN A 179 -10.99 9.16 -3.84
N PHE A 180 -10.28 8.03 -3.92
CA PHE A 180 -10.83 6.85 -4.59
C PHE A 180 -12.03 6.29 -3.85
N LEU A 181 -11.98 6.20 -2.53
CA LEU A 181 -13.09 5.69 -1.73
C LEU A 181 -14.36 6.54 -1.87
N PHE A 182 -14.22 7.86 -1.84
CA PHE A 182 -15.36 8.79 -1.84
C PHE A 182 -15.84 9.18 -3.22
N LEU A 183 -14.93 9.36 -4.19
CA LEU A 183 -15.24 9.95 -5.49
C LEU A 183 -14.99 8.99 -6.67
N GLY A 184 -14.12 8.00 -6.49
CA GLY A 184 -13.78 7.04 -7.53
C GLY A 184 -14.95 6.09 -7.82
N LYS A 185 -15.06 5.65 -9.08
CA LYS A 185 -15.96 4.57 -9.47
C LYS A 185 -15.28 3.22 -9.31
N GLU A 186 -16.06 2.18 -9.07
CA GLU A 186 -15.58 0.81 -9.14
C GLU A 186 -15.13 0.51 -10.58
N PRO A 187 -13.89 0.02 -10.78
CA PRO A 187 -13.42 -0.33 -12.11
C PRO A 187 -14.23 -1.50 -12.68
N GLU A 188 -14.58 -1.38 -13.98
CA GLU A 188 -15.32 -2.41 -14.72
C GLU A 188 -14.39 -3.28 -15.59
N ASP A 189 -13.13 -2.90 -15.69
CA ASP A 189 -12.11 -3.47 -16.56
C ASP A 189 -11.08 -4.33 -15.83
N ILE A 190 -11.35 -4.74 -14.60
CA ILE A 190 -10.53 -5.66 -13.81
C ILE A 190 -11.20 -7.03 -13.75
N ASP A 191 -10.52 -8.07 -14.22
CA ASP A 191 -10.97 -9.47 -14.11
C ASP A 191 -10.26 -10.24 -13.01
N ALA A 192 -9.06 -9.78 -12.61
CA ALA A 192 -8.32 -10.35 -11.49
C ALA A 192 -7.52 -9.29 -10.73
N LEU A 193 -7.49 -9.41 -9.40
CA LEU A 193 -6.73 -8.57 -8.50
C LEU A 193 -5.89 -9.42 -7.56
N ILE A 194 -4.59 -9.20 -7.57
CA ILE A 194 -3.63 -9.80 -6.62
C ILE A 194 -3.01 -8.68 -5.81
N VAL A 195 -2.98 -8.85 -4.49
CA VAL A 195 -2.35 -7.90 -3.55
C VAL A 195 -1.20 -8.61 -2.86
N ASP A 196 0.03 -8.19 -3.14
CA ASP A 196 1.24 -8.72 -2.51
C ASP A 196 1.54 -7.95 -1.22
N GLU A 197 2.12 -8.63 -0.23
CA GLU A 197 2.37 -8.14 1.12
C GLU A 197 1.11 -7.53 1.77
N ALA A 198 -0.02 -8.21 1.61
CA ALA A 198 -1.33 -7.71 2.04
C ALA A 198 -1.45 -7.49 3.56
N GLN A 199 -0.59 -8.13 4.39
CA GLN A 199 -0.53 -7.93 5.84
C GLN A 199 -0.11 -6.51 6.22
N ASP A 200 0.54 -5.78 5.31
CA ASP A 200 0.99 -4.41 5.56
C ASP A 200 -0.09 -3.35 5.22
N CYS A 201 -1.23 -3.78 4.68
CA CYS A 201 -2.32 -2.89 4.36
C CYS A 201 -3.04 -2.39 5.62
N ASN A 202 -3.35 -1.10 5.66
CA ASN A 202 -4.21 -0.49 6.66
C ASN A 202 -5.70 -0.57 6.27
N LYS A 203 -6.60 -0.21 7.20
CA LYS A 203 -8.05 -0.34 6.97
C LYS A 203 -8.56 0.43 5.74
N PRO A 204 -8.21 1.71 5.51
CA PRO A 204 -8.61 2.42 4.30
C PRO A 204 -8.13 1.75 3.01
N GLN A 205 -6.89 1.24 2.98
CA GLN A 205 -6.36 0.50 1.83
C GLN A 205 -7.15 -0.78 1.57
N ILE A 206 -7.47 -1.55 2.61
CA ILE A 206 -8.30 -2.76 2.45
C ILE A 206 -9.69 -2.41 1.91
N LYS A 207 -10.32 -1.34 2.41
CA LYS A 207 -11.59 -0.85 1.85
C LYS A 207 -11.48 -0.48 0.37
N ALA A 208 -10.40 0.20 -0.01
CA ALA A 208 -10.13 0.54 -1.40
C ALA A 208 -9.98 -0.72 -2.27
N LEU A 209 -9.25 -1.71 -1.80
CA LEU A 209 -9.08 -3.00 -2.48
C LEU A 209 -10.42 -3.75 -2.65
N HIS A 210 -11.25 -3.78 -1.62
CA HIS A 210 -12.60 -4.35 -1.74
C HIS A 210 -13.46 -3.61 -2.75
N LYS A 211 -13.38 -2.27 -2.79
CA LYS A 211 -14.08 -1.45 -3.78
C LYS A 211 -13.58 -1.73 -5.21
N MET A 212 -12.26 -1.88 -5.41
CA MET A 212 -11.70 -2.28 -6.71
C MET A 212 -12.20 -3.66 -7.16
N ALA A 213 -12.35 -4.59 -6.22
CA ALA A 213 -12.76 -5.97 -6.51
C ALA A 213 -14.27 -6.15 -6.69
N THR A 214 -15.10 -5.11 -6.57
CA THR A 214 -16.56 -5.21 -6.57
C THR A 214 -17.11 -5.93 -7.81
N ASN A 215 -16.53 -5.65 -8.99
CA ASN A 215 -16.99 -6.18 -10.27
C ASN A 215 -16.24 -7.43 -10.74
N ILE A 216 -15.25 -7.92 -9.98
CA ILE A 216 -14.48 -9.12 -10.33
C ILE A 216 -15.38 -10.36 -10.24
N LYS A 217 -15.38 -11.16 -11.31
CA LYS A 217 -16.12 -12.43 -11.39
C LYS A 217 -15.21 -13.60 -10.97
N ASP A 218 -15.85 -14.77 -10.71
CA ASP A 218 -15.17 -16.06 -10.44
C ASP A 218 -14.18 -16.02 -9.28
N ASN A 219 -14.32 -15.04 -8.37
CA ASN A 219 -13.50 -14.89 -7.18
C ASN A 219 -11.98 -14.85 -7.47
N ASN A 220 -11.57 -14.13 -8.54
CA ASN A 220 -10.16 -13.90 -8.89
C ASN A 220 -9.58 -12.72 -8.10
N TYR A 221 -9.78 -12.72 -6.80
CA TYR A 221 -9.29 -11.71 -5.86
C TYR A 221 -8.46 -12.37 -4.78
N TYR A 222 -7.17 -12.01 -4.70
CA TYR A 222 -6.17 -12.70 -3.89
C TYR A 222 -5.40 -11.71 -3.01
N PHE A 223 -5.26 -12.07 -1.74
CA PHE A 223 -4.32 -11.48 -0.80
C PHE A 223 -3.19 -12.46 -0.55
N VAL A 224 -1.97 -12.01 -0.80
CA VAL A 224 -0.74 -12.79 -0.61
C VAL A 224 0.06 -12.13 0.50
N GLY A 225 0.47 -12.89 1.50
CA GLY A 225 1.21 -12.30 2.60
C GLY A 225 1.55 -13.28 3.71
N ASP A 226 2.04 -12.74 4.81
CA ASP A 226 2.39 -13.49 6.01
C ASP A 226 1.89 -12.72 7.24
N ALA A 227 0.86 -13.23 7.88
CA ALA A 227 0.25 -12.58 9.04
C ALA A 227 1.23 -12.41 10.21
N ASP A 228 2.27 -13.26 10.31
CA ASP A 228 3.26 -13.22 11.38
C ASP A 228 4.40 -12.22 11.10
N GLN A 229 4.44 -11.61 9.90
CA GLN A 229 5.48 -10.67 9.48
C GLN A 229 5.01 -9.22 9.33
N THR A 230 3.96 -8.81 10.00
CA THR A 230 3.53 -7.42 9.97
C THR A 230 4.60 -6.52 10.58
N ILE A 231 5.45 -5.93 9.73
CA ILE A 231 6.53 -5.02 10.13
C ILE A 231 6.14 -3.54 10.02
N PHE A 232 5.03 -3.25 9.34
CA PHE A 232 4.58 -1.88 9.06
C PHE A 232 3.48 -1.38 10.00
N GLU A 233 3.49 -1.80 11.28
CA GLU A 233 2.61 -1.21 12.31
C GLU A 233 2.74 0.33 12.35
N TYR A 234 3.92 0.86 12.03
CA TYR A 234 4.19 2.29 11.93
C TYR A 234 3.43 2.99 10.79
N SER A 235 2.91 2.27 9.79
CA SER A 235 2.06 2.82 8.71
C SER A 235 0.55 2.70 9.01
N GLY A 236 0.19 2.28 10.23
CA GLY A 236 -1.20 2.08 10.64
C GLY A 236 -1.79 0.75 10.21
N SER A 237 -0.98 -0.22 9.73
CA SER A 237 -1.45 -1.59 9.52
C SER A 237 -1.97 -2.18 10.84
N ASP A 238 -2.99 -3.04 10.74
CA ASP A 238 -3.60 -3.70 11.90
C ASP A 238 -3.47 -5.22 11.76
N PRO A 239 -2.44 -5.83 12.40
CA PRO A 239 -2.21 -7.28 12.33
C PRO A 239 -3.42 -8.08 12.76
N LYS A 240 -4.16 -7.62 13.77
CA LYS A 240 -5.34 -8.30 14.27
C LYS A 240 -6.46 -8.30 13.23
N TYR A 241 -6.59 -7.21 12.49
CA TYR A 241 -7.57 -7.12 11.41
C TYR A 241 -7.21 -8.08 10.28
N PHE A 242 -5.95 -8.09 9.85
CA PHE A 242 -5.47 -9.03 8.84
C PHE A 242 -5.61 -10.50 9.28
N HIS A 243 -5.24 -10.82 10.51
CA HIS A 243 -5.45 -12.16 11.08
C HIS A 243 -6.92 -12.60 11.06
N THR A 244 -7.84 -11.67 11.31
CA THR A 244 -9.28 -11.97 11.27
C THR A 244 -9.73 -12.29 9.85
N LEU A 245 -9.20 -11.59 8.85
CA LEU A 245 -9.52 -11.81 7.44
C LEU A 245 -8.86 -13.08 6.88
N SER A 246 -7.70 -13.48 7.41
CA SER A 246 -6.90 -14.60 6.89
C SER A 246 -7.13 -15.95 7.59
N LYS A 247 -8.17 -16.07 8.42
CA LYS A 247 -8.43 -17.32 9.20
C LYS A 247 -8.53 -18.58 8.34
N ASP A 248 -9.05 -18.45 7.12
CA ASP A 248 -9.21 -19.55 6.17
C ASP A 248 -8.17 -19.49 5.04
N ALA A 249 -6.97 -18.95 5.33
CA ALA A 249 -5.92 -18.79 4.34
C ALA A 249 -5.38 -20.14 3.83
N GLU A 250 -5.15 -20.23 2.52
CA GLU A 250 -4.35 -21.29 1.93
C GLU A 250 -2.90 -21.15 2.38
N GLN A 251 -2.36 -22.18 3.03
CA GLN A 251 -0.99 -22.19 3.53
C GLN A 251 -0.04 -22.70 2.44
N LEU A 252 1.00 -21.92 2.14
CA LEU A 252 2.10 -22.39 1.30
C LEU A 252 3.11 -23.14 2.18
N GLU A 253 3.18 -24.44 1.98
CA GLU A 253 4.20 -25.28 2.61
C GLU A 253 5.51 -25.19 1.82
N ASP A 254 6.65 -25.31 2.52
CA ASP A 254 8.04 -25.30 2.03
C ASP A 254 8.69 -23.95 1.74
N GLY A 255 9.44 -23.49 2.73
CA GLY A 255 10.37 -22.36 2.61
C GLY A 255 11.65 -22.71 1.85
N LEU A 256 11.80 -22.19 0.64
CA LEU A 256 13.04 -22.35 -0.16
C LEU A 256 14.32 -21.92 0.60
N ARG A 257 14.20 -21.02 1.60
CA ARG A 257 15.32 -20.60 2.48
C ARG A 257 15.64 -21.64 3.55
N LEU A 258 14.66 -22.26 4.17
CA LEU A 258 14.88 -23.29 5.19
C LEU A 258 15.56 -24.53 4.60
N VAL A 259 15.18 -24.94 3.39
CA VAL A 259 15.83 -26.07 2.70
C VAL A 259 17.32 -25.75 2.41
N LYS A 260 17.66 -24.52 1.99
CA LYS A 260 19.06 -24.11 1.79
C LYS A 260 19.86 -24.09 3.10
N ILE A 261 19.30 -23.60 4.20
CA ILE A 261 19.97 -23.55 5.51
C ILE A 261 20.16 -24.99 6.05
N LEU A 262 19.15 -25.84 5.95
CA LEU A 262 19.26 -27.24 6.38
C LEU A 262 20.22 -28.06 5.51
N MET A 263 20.32 -27.76 4.21
CA MET A 263 21.34 -28.39 3.36
C MET A 263 22.76 -27.90 3.65
N GLN A 264 22.95 -26.62 3.99
CA GLN A 264 24.26 -26.12 4.40
C GLN A 264 24.72 -26.67 5.77
N GLN A 265 23.80 -26.97 6.69
CA GLN A 265 24.15 -27.59 7.99
C GLN A 265 24.47 -29.09 7.90
N LYS A 266 24.14 -29.78 6.81
CA LYS A 266 24.51 -31.19 6.60
C LYS A 266 25.91 -31.41 6.04
N TYR A 267 26.65 -30.33 5.73
CA TYR A 267 28.01 -30.40 5.18
C TYR A 267 29.08 -29.76 6.08
N PHE A 268 28.79 -29.61 7.40
CA PHE A 268 29.79 -29.27 8.42
C PHE A 268 29.87 -30.34 9.51
#